data_3bfd11f225683a895932ca9ac7b26189
#
_entry.id   3bfd11f225683a895932ca9ac7b26189
#
_cell.length_a   1.000
_cell.length_b   1.000
_cell.length_c   1.000
_cell.angle_alpha   90.00
_cell.angle_beta   90.00
_cell.angle_gamma   90.00
#
_symmetry.space_group_name_H-M   'P 1'
#
loop_
_entity.id
_entity.type
_entity.pdbx_description
1 polymer ?
#
loop_
_entity_poly.entity_id
_entity_poly.type
_entity_poly.pdbx_seq_one_letter_code
_entity_poly.pdbx_strand_id
1 'polypeptide(L)'
;GMEQARIGSVVVADAAGAPVGILTLKDVLARVTLAGVPLVTPISAVMTPDPATLPDDAPVAGALVLMARQGIHHLPLVKDGVLAGVISEKDIFALRRLSVEGITSALSRADDPARLPALAQDIGDLAHSLLAQGMDAENLTAIISSLNDRVTERIVALESEPDRKLAGLRWCWLALGSEGRMEQTLATDQDNALIFDTADDAQHAALLAFAQRVNARLDACGFPLCKGGIMAGNPQWCLSTEGWRRQFAQWIDHGSPEALLHASIFFDFRPLAGDAALALDLRAWLNRAARN
;
A
#
# COMPACT_ATOMS: atom_id res chain seq x y z
N GLY A 1 27.58 21.47 -2.13
CA GLY A 1 27.43 21.07 -3.51
C GLY A 1 26.30 20.05 -3.73
N MET A 2 26.29 19.41 -4.91
CA MET A 2 25.25 18.46 -5.32
C MET A 2 25.06 17.30 -4.34
N GLU A 3 26.15 16.78 -3.78
CA GLU A 3 26.12 15.70 -2.78
C GLU A 3 25.44 16.12 -1.47
N GLN A 4 25.79 17.30 -0.93
CA GLN A 4 25.16 17.82 0.28
C GLN A 4 23.67 18.08 0.11
N ALA A 5 23.25 18.51 -1.10
CA ALA A 5 21.85 18.73 -1.46
C ALA A 5 21.13 17.46 -1.92
N ARG A 6 21.84 16.32 -2.06
CA ARG A 6 21.33 15.03 -2.57
C ARG A 6 20.64 15.15 -3.93
N ILE A 7 21.16 16.04 -4.82
CA ILE A 7 20.62 16.27 -6.17
C ILE A 7 21.53 15.69 -7.24
N GLY A 8 20.95 15.15 -8.31
CA GLY A 8 21.66 14.52 -9.44
C GLY A 8 22.04 15.49 -10.56
N SER A 9 21.50 16.72 -10.56
CA SER A 9 21.76 17.72 -11.57
C SER A 9 21.64 19.15 -11.02
N VAL A 10 22.27 20.10 -11.71
CA VAL A 10 22.13 21.54 -11.48
C VAL A 10 21.82 22.21 -12.79
N VAL A 11 20.81 23.07 -12.81
CA VAL A 11 20.47 23.90 -13.97
C VAL A 11 21.10 25.26 -13.80
N VAL A 12 21.71 25.75 -14.85
CA VAL A 12 22.27 27.11 -14.94
C VAL A 12 21.26 27.97 -15.67
N ALA A 13 20.84 29.05 -15.03
CA ALA A 13 19.94 30.04 -15.61
C ALA A 13 20.67 31.35 -15.91
N ASP A 14 20.18 32.10 -16.90
CA ASP A 14 20.67 33.45 -17.19
C ASP A 14 20.10 34.51 -16.20
N ALA A 15 20.38 35.77 -16.44
CA ALA A 15 19.91 36.87 -15.61
C ALA A 15 18.36 37.08 -15.70
N ALA A 16 17.70 36.54 -16.72
CA ALA A 16 16.25 36.58 -16.89
C ALA A 16 15.60 35.31 -16.22
N GLY A 17 16.41 34.35 -15.74
CA GLY A 17 15.94 33.13 -15.13
C GLY A 17 15.68 32.01 -16.14
N ALA A 18 16.03 32.20 -17.43
CA ALA A 18 15.87 31.15 -18.43
C ALA A 18 16.99 30.09 -18.32
N PRO A 19 16.69 28.78 -18.45
CA PRO A 19 17.67 27.72 -18.37
C PRO A 19 18.62 27.74 -19.58
N VAL A 20 19.89 28.02 -19.37
CA VAL A 20 20.93 28.09 -20.42
C VAL A 20 21.86 26.89 -20.41
N GLY A 21 21.85 26.08 -19.37
CA GLY A 21 22.68 24.89 -19.28
C GLY A 21 22.25 23.93 -18.18
N ILE A 22 22.68 22.68 -18.28
CA ILE A 22 22.50 21.67 -17.25
C ILE A 22 23.82 20.91 -17.02
N LEU A 23 24.13 20.61 -15.75
CA LEU A 23 25.26 19.80 -15.36
C LEU A 23 24.78 18.66 -14.47
N THR A 24 25.05 17.41 -14.88
CA THR A 24 24.69 16.21 -14.12
C THR A 24 25.91 15.61 -13.42
N LEU A 25 25.71 14.70 -12.46
CA LEU A 25 26.81 13.96 -11.84
C LEU A 25 27.62 13.17 -12.88
N LYS A 26 26.97 12.66 -13.95
CA LYS A 26 27.62 11.98 -15.05
C LYS A 26 28.54 12.94 -15.82
N ASP A 27 28.11 14.17 -16.05
CA ASP A 27 28.94 15.19 -16.69
C ASP A 27 30.12 15.57 -15.82
N VAL A 28 29.92 15.76 -14.51
CA VAL A 28 31.00 16.00 -13.55
C VAL A 28 32.05 14.89 -13.61
N LEU A 29 31.61 13.63 -13.59
CA LEU A 29 32.55 12.50 -13.72
C LEU A 29 33.28 12.52 -15.06
N ALA A 30 32.56 12.63 -16.18
CA ALA A 30 33.13 12.49 -17.52
C ALA A 30 33.95 13.70 -17.96
N ARG A 31 33.42 14.93 -17.73
CA ARG A 31 33.96 16.17 -18.30
C ARG A 31 34.89 16.94 -17.33
N VAL A 32 34.83 16.62 -16.03
CA VAL A 32 35.67 17.26 -15.04
C VAL A 32 36.69 16.25 -14.49
N THR A 33 36.25 15.19 -13.83
CA THR A 33 37.11 14.27 -13.10
C THR A 33 38.00 13.45 -14.07
N LEU A 34 37.38 12.75 -15.04
CA LEU A 34 38.15 11.91 -15.98
C LEU A 34 38.96 12.75 -17.00
N ALA A 35 38.47 13.92 -17.35
CA ALA A 35 39.17 14.84 -18.25
C ALA A 35 40.24 15.66 -17.56
N GLY A 36 40.41 15.59 -16.24
CA GLY A 36 41.39 16.32 -15.49
C GLY A 36 41.21 17.84 -15.49
N VAL A 37 39.96 18.32 -15.67
CA VAL A 37 39.63 19.75 -15.74
C VAL A 37 39.74 20.34 -14.32
N PRO A 38 40.43 21.50 -14.14
CA PRO A 38 40.57 22.16 -12.82
C PRO A 38 39.20 22.49 -12.21
N LEU A 39 39.04 22.26 -10.91
CA LEU A 39 37.79 22.54 -10.18
C LEU A 39 37.38 24.02 -10.14
N VAL A 40 38.30 24.93 -10.50
CA VAL A 40 38.06 26.37 -10.61
C VAL A 40 37.45 26.76 -12.01
N THR A 41 37.35 25.82 -12.93
CA THR A 41 36.77 26.07 -14.25
C THR A 41 35.30 26.46 -14.11
N PRO A 42 34.85 27.51 -14.80
CA PRO A 42 33.45 27.94 -14.76
C PRO A 42 32.52 26.82 -15.22
N ILE A 43 31.37 26.68 -14.56
CA ILE A 43 30.35 25.65 -14.87
C ILE A 43 29.89 25.71 -16.33
N SER A 44 29.83 26.90 -16.91
CA SER A 44 29.48 27.14 -18.32
C SER A 44 30.40 26.44 -19.33
N ALA A 45 31.64 26.15 -18.95
CA ALA A 45 32.61 25.46 -19.82
C ALA A 45 32.43 23.92 -19.81
N VAL A 46 31.74 23.37 -18.83
CA VAL A 46 31.60 21.91 -18.62
C VAL A 46 30.15 21.43 -18.63
N MET A 47 29.17 22.33 -18.56
CA MET A 47 27.74 22.02 -18.65
C MET A 47 27.33 21.58 -20.06
N THR A 48 26.16 20.99 -20.21
CA THR A 48 25.47 20.81 -21.49
C THR A 48 24.67 22.09 -21.74
N PRO A 49 25.00 22.87 -22.80
CA PRO A 49 24.24 24.08 -23.16
C PRO A 49 22.89 23.71 -23.77
N ASP A 50 21.98 24.70 -23.79
CA ASP A 50 20.64 24.61 -24.41
C ASP A 50 19.89 23.31 -24.04
N PRO A 51 19.64 23.07 -22.74
CA PRO A 51 18.98 21.85 -22.33
C PRO A 51 17.55 21.81 -22.88
N ALA A 52 17.09 20.63 -23.27
CA ALA A 52 15.68 20.44 -23.57
C ALA A 52 14.83 20.81 -22.34
N THR A 53 13.73 21.52 -22.57
CA THR A 53 12.80 21.98 -21.54
C THR A 53 11.37 21.58 -21.86
N LEU A 54 10.50 21.53 -20.86
CA LEU A 54 9.04 21.44 -21.03
C LEU A 54 8.33 22.52 -20.20
N PRO A 55 7.12 22.93 -20.61
CA PRO A 55 6.24 23.73 -19.75
C PRO A 55 5.98 23.02 -18.40
N ASP A 56 5.80 23.79 -17.32
CA ASP A 56 5.55 23.27 -15.97
C ASP A 56 4.20 22.54 -15.84
N ASP A 57 3.27 22.79 -16.76
CA ASP A 57 1.96 22.14 -16.89
C ASP A 57 1.93 20.99 -17.93
N ALA A 58 3.07 20.64 -18.52
CA ALA A 58 3.13 19.57 -19.51
C ALA A 58 2.80 18.21 -18.90
N PRO A 59 2.07 17.32 -19.64
CA PRO A 59 1.77 15.98 -19.18
C PRO A 59 3.05 15.17 -18.90
N VAL A 60 3.05 14.38 -17.80
CA VAL A 60 4.16 13.48 -17.42
C VAL A 60 4.57 12.54 -18.55
N ALA A 61 3.60 12.06 -19.35
CA ALA A 61 3.87 11.25 -20.53
C ALA A 61 4.77 11.96 -21.55
N GLY A 62 4.58 13.28 -21.73
CA GLY A 62 5.43 14.11 -22.59
C GLY A 62 6.87 14.17 -22.11
N ALA A 63 7.08 14.29 -20.80
CA ALA A 63 8.40 14.26 -20.19
C ALA A 63 9.12 12.92 -20.43
N LEU A 64 8.42 11.79 -20.22
CA LEU A 64 8.98 10.46 -20.47
C LEU A 64 9.39 10.25 -21.94
N VAL A 65 8.52 10.68 -22.88
CA VAL A 65 8.82 10.57 -24.31
C VAL A 65 10.05 11.41 -24.68
N LEU A 66 10.15 12.64 -24.16
CA LEU A 66 11.28 13.52 -24.45
C LEU A 66 12.57 12.98 -23.84
N MET A 67 12.55 12.51 -22.58
CA MET A 67 13.69 11.87 -21.91
C MET A 67 14.17 10.66 -22.71
N ALA A 68 13.25 9.77 -23.13
CA ALA A 68 13.58 8.56 -23.88
C ALA A 68 14.18 8.87 -25.27
N ARG A 69 13.61 9.87 -25.98
CA ARG A 69 14.09 10.25 -27.31
C ARG A 69 15.49 10.86 -27.30
N GLN A 70 15.81 11.62 -26.26
CA GLN A 70 17.08 12.33 -26.15
C GLN A 70 18.11 11.62 -25.28
N GLY A 71 17.74 10.51 -24.62
CA GLY A 71 18.63 9.78 -23.70
C GLY A 71 19.02 10.58 -22.47
N ILE A 72 18.13 11.46 -22.01
CA ILE A 72 18.33 12.34 -20.85
C ILE A 72 17.48 11.85 -19.66
N HIS A 73 17.97 12.05 -18.44
CA HIS A 73 17.31 11.61 -17.20
C HIS A 73 16.88 12.77 -16.30
N HIS A 74 17.14 14.00 -16.71
CA HIS A 74 16.75 15.22 -16.00
C HIS A 74 16.23 16.22 -17.02
N LEU A 75 15.12 16.86 -16.70
CA LEU A 75 14.42 17.77 -17.60
C LEU A 75 14.03 19.05 -16.85
N PRO A 76 14.59 20.22 -17.20
CA PRO A 76 14.13 21.49 -16.66
C PRO A 76 12.68 21.78 -17.12
N LEU A 77 11.86 22.25 -16.19
CA LEU A 77 10.52 22.74 -16.43
C LEU A 77 10.53 24.27 -16.44
N VAL A 78 9.80 24.87 -17.38
CA VAL A 78 9.75 26.32 -17.53
C VAL A 78 8.31 26.84 -17.45
N LYS A 79 8.16 28.01 -16.85
CA LYS A 79 6.94 28.79 -16.84
C LYS A 79 7.24 30.18 -17.42
N ASP A 80 6.56 30.54 -18.46
CA ASP A 80 6.79 31.83 -19.18
C ASP A 80 8.28 32.07 -19.53
N GLY A 81 9.01 30.97 -19.87
CA GLY A 81 10.42 31.04 -20.23
C GLY A 81 11.38 31.02 -19.04
N VAL A 82 10.90 31.10 -17.80
CA VAL A 82 11.69 31.10 -16.56
C VAL A 82 11.72 29.68 -15.97
N LEU A 83 12.86 29.29 -15.42
CA LEU A 83 13.02 27.98 -14.75
C LEU A 83 12.04 27.87 -13.56
N ALA A 84 11.11 26.94 -13.65
CA ALA A 84 10.13 26.64 -12.60
C ALA A 84 10.58 25.47 -11.72
N GLY A 85 11.34 24.51 -12.28
CA GLY A 85 11.81 23.35 -11.55
C GLY A 85 12.62 22.40 -12.42
N VAL A 86 13.00 21.26 -11.86
CA VAL A 86 13.66 20.16 -12.57
C VAL A 86 12.97 18.86 -12.19
N ILE A 87 12.61 18.06 -13.17
CA ILE A 87 12.09 16.72 -12.96
C ILE A 87 13.10 15.68 -13.45
N SER A 88 13.27 14.60 -12.71
CA SER A 88 14.09 13.46 -13.13
C SER A 88 13.22 12.25 -13.47
N GLU A 89 13.78 11.34 -14.24
CA GLU A 89 13.16 10.02 -14.51
C GLU A 89 12.81 9.29 -13.20
N LYS A 90 13.68 9.42 -12.19
CA LYS A 90 13.46 8.85 -10.85
C LYS A 90 12.23 9.43 -10.15
N ASP A 91 12.00 10.75 -10.30
CA ASP A 91 10.81 11.42 -9.70
C ASP A 91 9.53 10.94 -10.38
N ILE A 92 9.55 10.77 -11.71
CA ILE A 92 8.41 10.22 -12.46
C ILE A 92 8.11 8.77 -12.06
N PHE A 93 9.14 7.93 -11.89
CA PHE A 93 8.94 6.57 -11.40
C PHE A 93 8.45 6.53 -9.95
N ALA A 94 8.91 7.45 -9.10
CA ALA A 94 8.41 7.59 -7.73
C ALA A 94 6.92 7.96 -7.71
N LEU A 95 6.49 8.92 -8.54
CA LEU A 95 5.09 9.29 -8.71
C LEU A 95 4.21 8.11 -9.17
N ARG A 96 4.70 7.30 -10.13
CA ARG A 96 3.97 6.10 -10.58
C ARG A 96 3.91 5.02 -9.51
N ARG A 97 4.95 4.88 -8.69
CA ARG A 97 4.97 3.93 -7.58
C ARG A 97 3.97 4.30 -6.50
N LEU A 98 3.87 5.59 -6.16
CA LEU A 98 2.93 6.14 -5.17
C LEU A 98 1.57 6.47 -5.78
N SER A 99 1.07 5.64 -6.70
CA SER A 99 -0.30 5.70 -7.21
C SER A 99 -1.07 4.46 -6.78
N VAL A 100 -2.39 4.55 -6.70
CA VAL A 100 -3.27 3.40 -6.41
C VAL A 100 -2.97 2.24 -7.35
N GLU A 101 -2.84 2.50 -8.65
CA GLU A 101 -2.51 1.49 -9.66
C GLU A 101 -1.10 0.91 -9.45
N GLY A 102 -0.11 1.76 -9.17
CA GLY A 102 1.28 1.37 -8.93
C GLY A 102 1.41 0.44 -7.73
N ILE A 103 0.80 0.81 -6.60
CA ILE A 103 0.80 0.00 -5.37
C ILE A 103 0.04 -1.31 -5.58
N THR A 104 -1.17 -1.28 -6.16
CA THR A 104 -1.96 -2.48 -6.47
C THR A 104 -1.19 -3.46 -7.35
N SER A 105 -0.55 -2.94 -8.41
CA SER A 105 0.27 -3.75 -9.30
C SER A 105 1.53 -4.31 -8.62
N ALA A 106 2.15 -3.58 -7.70
CA ALA A 106 3.29 -4.05 -6.94
C ALA A 106 2.90 -5.14 -5.93
N LEU A 107 1.76 -4.97 -5.24
CA LEU A 107 1.20 -5.97 -4.32
C LEU A 107 0.88 -7.29 -5.04
N SER A 108 0.21 -7.23 -6.20
CA SER A 108 -0.15 -8.43 -6.96
C SER A 108 1.05 -9.24 -7.44
N ARG A 109 2.21 -8.59 -7.65
CA ARG A 109 3.47 -9.23 -8.08
C ARG A 109 4.44 -9.53 -6.94
N ALA A 110 4.12 -9.17 -5.71
CA ALA A 110 4.98 -9.43 -4.57
C ALA A 110 4.93 -10.92 -4.21
N ASP A 111 5.92 -11.68 -4.62
CA ASP A 111 6.12 -13.11 -4.36
C ASP A 111 6.96 -13.38 -3.09
N ASP A 112 7.61 -12.35 -2.57
CA ASP A 112 8.39 -12.39 -1.33
C ASP A 112 7.68 -11.55 -0.24
N PRO A 113 7.27 -12.19 0.89
CA PRO A 113 6.67 -11.50 2.02
C PRO A 113 7.51 -10.35 2.59
N ALA A 114 8.84 -10.39 2.45
CA ALA A 114 9.74 -9.34 2.93
C ALA A 114 9.55 -7.99 2.21
N ARG A 115 8.88 -7.96 1.07
CA ARG A 115 8.58 -6.74 0.31
C ARG A 115 7.32 -6.02 0.78
N LEU A 116 6.42 -6.73 1.47
CA LEU A 116 5.10 -6.19 1.84
C LEU A 116 5.15 -5.03 2.84
N PRO A 117 6.05 -5.00 3.84
CA PRO A 117 6.14 -3.84 4.75
C PRO A 117 6.44 -2.52 4.03
N ALA A 118 7.31 -2.54 3.02
CA ALA A 118 7.62 -1.34 2.24
C ALA A 118 6.42 -0.88 1.39
N LEU A 119 5.65 -1.83 0.84
CA LEU A 119 4.43 -1.52 0.07
C LEU A 119 3.30 -1.00 0.97
N ALA A 120 3.17 -1.51 2.19
CA ALA A 120 2.23 -0.99 3.17
C ALA A 120 2.60 0.45 3.59
N GLN A 121 3.89 0.77 3.72
CA GLN A 121 4.35 2.14 3.95
C GLN A 121 4.04 3.06 2.77
N ASP A 122 4.21 2.60 1.51
CA ASP A 122 3.85 3.36 0.31
C ASP A 122 2.34 3.76 0.31
N ILE A 123 1.45 2.97 0.92
CA ILE A 123 0.03 3.32 1.11
C ILE A 123 -0.11 4.55 2.02
N GLY A 124 0.61 4.57 3.14
CA GLY A 124 0.63 5.72 4.05
C GLY A 124 1.13 6.99 3.36
N ASP A 125 2.22 6.89 2.60
CA ASP A 125 2.80 8.01 1.86
C ASP A 125 1.84 8.53 0.77
N LEU A 126 1.15 7.62 0.05
CA LEU A 126 0.10 7.98 -0.90
C LEU A 126 -1.05 8.71 -0.21
N ALA A 127 -1.52 8.21 0.93
CA ALA A 127 -2.61 8.81 1.67
C ALA A 127 -2.29 10.21 2.16
N HIS A 128 -1.07 10.45 2.69
CA HIS A 128 -0.60 11.79 3.05
C HIS A 128 -0.56 12.73 1.83
N SER A 129 -0.12 12.23 0.67
CA SER A 129 -0.09 13.01 -0.56
C SER A 129 -1.49 13.40 -1.03
N LEU A 130 -2.45 12.46 -1.01
CA LEU A 130 -3.85 12.71 -1.41
C LEU A 130 -4.53 13.70 -0.45
N LEU A 131 -4.27 13.58 0.85
CA LEU A 131 -4.78 14.53 1.86
C LEU A 131 -4.22 15.95 1.63
N ALA A 132 -2.92 16.08 1.34
CA ALA A 132 -2.28 17.35 1.03
C ALA A 132 -2.83 18.00 -0.25
N GLN A 133 -3.36 17.20 -1.18
CA GLN A 133 -4.05 17.67 -2.40
C GLN A 133 -5.53 18.02 -2.17
N GLY A 134 -6.03 17.92 -0.94
CA GLY A 134 -7.39 18.30 -0.57
C GLY A 134 -8.45 17.20 -0.80
N MET A 135 -8.03 15.92 -0.89
CA MET A 135 -9.00 14.83 -0.94
C MET A 135 -9.84 14.80 0.33
N ASP A 136 -11.14 14.61 0.20
CA ASP A 136 -12.04 14.47 1.36
C ASP A 136 -11.82 13.13 2.10
N ALA A 137 -12.22 13.09 3.36
CA ALA A 137 -11.96 11.97 4.26
C ALA A 137 -12.67 10.68 3.81
N GLU A 138 -13.86 10.75 3.25
CA GLU A 138 -14.64 9.58 2.82
C GLU A 138 -13.95 8.87 1.65
N ASN A 139 -13.56 9.60 0.61
CA ASN A 139 -12.82 9.04 -0.52
C ASN A 139 -11.44 8.53 -0.08
N LEU A 140 -10.76 9.24 0.81
CA LEU A 140 -9.46 8.84 1.32
C LEU A 140 -9.54 7.51 2.10
N THR A 141 -10.49 7.37 3.04
CA THR A 141 -10.66 6.12 3.80
C THR A 141 -11.06 4.94 2.91
N ALA A 142 -11.89 5.16 1.89
CA ALA A 142 -12.24 4.13 0.91
C ALA A 142 -11.01 3.63 0.13
N ILE A 143 -10.12 4.54 -0.31
CA ILE A 143 -8.88 4.18 -0.99
C ILE A 143 -7.95 3.42 -0.05
N ILE A 144 -7.71 3.93 1.17
CA ILE A 144 -6.86 3.27 2.17
C ILE A 144 -7.38 1.86 2.46
N SER A 145 -8.68 1.71 2.76
CA SER A 145 -9.28 0.41 3.06
C SER A 145 -9.12 -0.56 1.89
N SER A 146 -9.34 -0.10 0.65
CA SER A 146 -9.16 -0.94 -0.54
C SER A 146 -7.70 -1.41 -0.73
N LEU A 147 -6.72 -0.56 -0.46
CA LEU A 147 -5.31 -0.92 -0.55
C LEU A 147 -4.86 -1.83 0.60
N ASN A 148 -5.34 -1.59 1.83
CA ASN A 148 -5.11 -2.46 2.97
C ASN A 148 -5.69 -3.86 2.76
N ASP A 149 -6.89 -3.96 2.16
CA ASP A 149 -7.47 -5.23 1.72
C ASP A 149 -6.49 -6.01 0.82
N ARG A 150 -5.89 -5.33 -0.16
CA ARG A 150 -4.91 -5.95 -1.08
C ARG A 150 -3.66 -6.45 -0.37
N VAL A 151 -3.20 -5.72 0.67
CA VAL A 151 -2.08 -6.20 1.51
C VAL A 151 -2.50 -7.48 2.22
N THR A 152 -3.66 -7.48 2.88
CA THR A 152 -4.18 -8.64 3.62
C THR A 152 -4.42 -9.83 2.68
N GLU A 153 -5.09 -9.64 1.55
CA GLU A 153 -5.28 -10.68 0.53
C GLU A 153 -3.96 -11.30 0.07
N ARG A 154 -2.93 -10.46 -0.15
CA ARG A 154 -1.63 -10.95 -0.60
C ARG A 154 -0.89 -11.73 0.48
N ILE A 155 -0.92 -11.28 1.73
CA ILE A 155 -0.35 -12.00 2.87
C ILE A 155 -1.04 -13.37 3.02
N VAL A 156 -2.38 -13.38 3.00
CA VAL A 156 -3.19 -14.60 3.10
C VAL A 156 -2.81 -15.58 1.99
N ALA A 157 -2.68 -15.13 0.74
CA ALA A 157 -2.29 -15.97 -0.38
C ALA A 157 -0.87 -16.54 -0.18
N LEU A 158 0.11 -15.72 0.17
CA LEU A 158 1.49 -16.14 0.38
C LEU A 158 1.66 -17.14 1.55
N GLU A 159 0.82 -17.07 2.58
CA GLU A 159 0.86 -17.98 3.72
C GLU A 159 0.02 -19.25 3.50
N SER A 160 -1.03 -19.20 2.65
CA SER A 160 -1.91 -20.34 2.40
C SER A 160 -1.47 -21.22 1.24
N GLU A 161 -1.01 -20.66 0.13
CA GLU A 161 -0.67 -21.40 -1.09
C GLU A 161 0.43 -22.49 -0.88
N PRO A 162 1.53 -22.20 -0.13
CA PRO A 162 2.55 -23.21 0.13
C PRO A 162 2.18 -24.21 1.23
N ASP A 163 1.13 -23.95 2.01
CA ASP A 163 0.76 -24.80 3.14
C ASP A 163 -0.14 -25.96 2.73
N ARG A 164 0.50 -27.11 2.47
CA ARG A 164 -0.20 -28.34 2.07
C ARG A 164 -1.26 -28.82 3.06
N LYS A 165 -1.19 -28.40 4.34
CA LYS A 165 -2.17 -28.77 5.37
C LYS A 165 -3.50 -28.06 5.16
N LEU A 166 -3.51 -26.97 4.41
CA LEU A 166 -4.71 -26.21 4.07
C LEU A 166 -5.35 -26.67 2.75
N ALA A 167 -4.66 -27.54 2.00
CA ALA A 167 -5.14 -27.99 0.69
C ALA A 167 -6.49 -28.73 0.82
N GLY A 168 -7.48 -28.23 0.08
CA GLY A 168 -8.83 -28.79 0.08
C GLY A 168 -9.71 -28.40 1.26
N LEU A 169 -9.19 -27.63 2.23
CA LEU A 169 -10.01 -27.09 3.32
C LEU A 169 -10.81 -25.89 2.83
N ARG A 170 -12.06 -25.81 3.27
CA ARG A 170 -12.92 -24.66 3.08
C ARG A 170 -12.78 -23.71 4.26
N TRP A 171 -12.27 -22.53 4.02
CA TRP A 171 -12.12 -21.47 5.02
C TRP A 171 -12.27 -20.09 4.35
N CYS A 172 -12.60 -19.09 5.18
CA CYS A 172 -12.66 -17.70 4.72
C CYS A 172 -12.10 -16.77 5.80
N TRP A 173 -11.19 -15.88 5.39
CA TRP A 173 -10.72 -14.76 6.20
C TRP A 173 -11.78 -13.67 6.22
N LEU A 174 -12.13 -13.19 7.40
CA LEU A 174 -13.14 -12.16 7.61
C LEU A 174 -12.48 -10.87 8.07
N ALA A 175 -12.78 -9.78 7.39
CA ALA A 175 -12.54 -8.43 7.85
C ALA A 175 -13.68 -7.99 8.78
N LEU A 176 -13.36 -7.36 9.91
CA LEU A 176 -14.30 -6.97 10.96
C LEU A 176 -14.21 -5.46 11.22
N GLY A 177 -15.11 -4.92 12.03
CA GLY A 177 -15.07 -3.54 12.51
C GLY A 177 -14.94 -2.51 11.38
N SER A 178 -14.01 -1.59 11.50
CA SER A 178 -13.73 -0.55 10.50
C SER A 178 -13.23 -1.15 9.17
N GLU A 179 -12.47 -2.25 9.20
CA GLU A 179 -12.05 -2.98 8.01
C GLU A 179 -13.26 -3.59 7.28
N GLY A 180 -14.18 -4.21 8.04
CA GLY A 180 -15.43 -4.74 7.48
C GLY A 180 -16.30 -3.68 6.81
N ARG A 181 -16.32 -2.46 7.34
CA ARG A 181 -17.08 -1.33 6.81
C ARG A 181 -16.35 -0.46 5.78
N MET A 182 -15.10 -0.80 5.43
CA MET A 182 -14.25 0.02 4.52
C MET A 182 -13.97 1.45 5.06
N GLU A 183 -13.81 1.58 6.37
CA GLU A 183 -13.63 2.85 7.08
C GLU A 183 -12.27 2.95 7.78
N GLN A 184 -11.28 2.16 7.33
CA GLN A 184 -9.94 2.18 7.91
C GLN A 184 -9.27 3.53 7.72
N THR A 185 -8.52 3.96 8.74
CA THR A 185 -7.68 5.16 8.70
C THR A 185 -6.21 4.79 8.54
N LEU A 186 -5.33 5.81 8.54
CA LEU A 186 -3.88 5.62 8.48
C LEU A 186 -3.30 4.85 9.67
N ALA A 187 -3.94 4.93 10.82
CA ALA A 187 -3.56 4.19 12.03
C ALA A 187 -4.69 3.23 12.38
N THR A 188 -4.62 2.02 11.87
CA THR A 188 -5.59 0.95 12.13
C THR A 188 -4.89 -0.26 12.70
N ASP A 189 -5.48 -0.87 13.72
CA ASP A 189 -5.08 -2.19 14.21
C ASP A 189 -5.82 -3.30 13.47
N GLN A 190 -5.48 -4.54 13.78
CA GLN A 190 -6.08 -5.70 13.16
C GLN A 190 -7.41 -6.05 13.82
N ASP A 191 -8.49 -6.10 13.03
CA ASP A 191 -9.78 -6.65 13.44
C ASP A 191 -10.20 -7.72 12.41
N ASN A 192 -9.93 -8.98 12.70
CA ASN A 192 -10.17 -10.08 11.75
C ASN A 192 -10.54 -11.39 12.43
N ALA A 193 -11.11 -12.30 11.64
CA ALA A 193 -11.49 -13.63 12.12
C ALA A 193 -11.34 -14.66 11.01
N LEU A 194 -11.45 -15.94 11.37
CA LEU A 194 -11.50 -17.05 10.41
C LEU A 194 -12.76 -17.87 10.61
N ILE A 195 -13.45 -18.15 9.50
CA ILE A 195 -14.54 -19.13 9.45
C ILE A 195 -14.12 -20.31 8.58
N PHE A 196 -14.47 -21.52 8.99
CA PHE A 196 -14.13 -22.72 8.25
C PHE A 196 -15.22 -23.81 8.36
N ASP A 197 -15.12 -24.82 7.50
CA ASP A 197 -16.05 -25.93 7.44
C ASP A 197 -15.28 -27.27 7.63
N THR A 198 -14.93 -27.58 8.87
CA THR A 198 -14.34 -28.87 9.26
C THR A 198 -14.69 -29.18 10.72
N ALA A 199 -14.76 -30.46 11.04
CA ALA A 199 -14.88 -30.98 12.41
C ALA A 199 -13.59 -31.68 12.89
N ASP A 200 -12.53 -31.66 12.07
CA ASP A 200 -11.25 -32.32 12.38
C ASP A 200 -10.34 -31.37 13.19
N ASP A 201 -9.95 -31.80 14.39
CA ASP A 201 -9.10 -31.01 15.29
C ASP A 201 -7.71 -30.72 14.72
N ALA A 202 -7.14 -31.63 13.93
CA ALA A 202 -5.83 -31.40 13.30
C ALA A 202 -5.92 -30.33 12.19
N GLN A 203 -7.02 -30.34 11.43
CA GLN A 203 -7.30 -29.30 10.42
C GLN A 203 -7.58 -27.95 11.08
N HIS A 204 -8.33 -27.92 12.18
CA HIS A 204 -8.53 -26.71 12.98
C HIS A 204 -7.20 -26.14 13.49
N ALA A 205 -6.34 -26.99 14.06
CA ALA A 205 -5.01 -26.57 14.52
C ALA A 205 -4.14 -26.02 13.38
N ALA A 206 -4.24 -26.58 12.16
CA ALA A 206 -3.53 -26.07 10.99
C ALA A 206 -4.05 -24.69 10.56
N LEU A 207 -5.37 -24.49 10.55
CA LEU A 207 -6.00 -23.22 10.24
C LEU A 207 -5.64 -22.13 11.27
N LEU A 208 -5.63 -22.47 12.56
CA LEU A 208 -5.22 -21.55 13.61
C LEU A 208 -3.74 -21.16 13.47
N ALA A 209 -2.86 -22.11 13.22
CA ALA A 209 -1.44 -21.84 13.00
C ALA A 209 -1.21 -20.97 11.75
N PHE A 210 -1.97 -21.19 10.68
CA PHE A 210 -1.98 -20.32 9.50
C PHE A 210 -2.44 -18.89 9.86
N ALA A 211 -3.55 -18.73 10.56
CA ALA A 211 -4.06 -17.44 10.98
C ALA A 211 -3.06 -16.66 11.85
N GLN A 212 -2.35 -17.33 12.74
CA GLN A 212 -1.28 -16.75 13.57
C GLN A 212 -0.13 -16.22 12.70
N ARG A 213 0.28 -16.93 11.65
CA ARG A 213 1.31 -16.45 10.72
C ARG A 213 0.84 -15.23 9.96
N VAL A 214 -0.42 -15.21 9.48
CA VAL A 214 -1.00 -14.04 8.79
C VAL A 214 -1.02 -12.83 9.72
N ASN A 215 -1.50 -12.96 10.97
CA ASN A 215 -1.51 -11.85 11.93
C ASN A 215 -0.10 -11.32 12.23
N ALA A 216 0.89 -12.19 12.37
CA ALA A 216 2.29 -11.78 12.56
C ALA A 216 2.85 -11.03 11.34
N ARG A 217 2.47 -11.42 10.12
CA ARG A 217 2.86 -10.70 8.89
C ARG A 217 2.20 -9.34 8.78
N LEU A 218 0.92 -9.24 9.12
CA LEU A 218 0.20 -7.98 9.17
C LEU A 218 0.84 -7.01 10.16
N ASP A 219 1.22 -7.48 11.36
CA ASP A 219 1.95 -6.68 12.35
C ASP A 219 3.27 -6.15 11.79
N ALA A 220 4.04 -7.00 11.11
CA ALA A 220 5.26 -6.59 10.42
C ALA A 220 5.03 -5.58 9.29
N CYS A 221 3.83 -5.52 8.70
CA CYS A 221 3.42 -4.55 7.70
C CYS A 221 2.88 -3.23 8.28
N GLY A 222 2.89 -3.09 9.61
CA GLY A 222 2.44 -1.86 10.28
C GLY A 222 0.96 -1.86 10.67
N PHE A 223 0.30 -3.03 10.65
CA PHE A 223 -1.03 -3.24 11.24
C PHE A 223 -0.88 -3.88 12.62
N PRO A 224 -0.76 -3.11 13.71
CA PRO A 224 -0.46 -3.65 15.02
C PRO A 224 -1.53 -4.64 15.49
N LEU A 225 -1.11 -5.60 16.32
CA LEU A 225 -2.00 -6.56 16.93
C LEU A 225 -3.10 -5.85 17.75
N CYS A 226 -4.35 -6.28 17.59
CA CYS A 226 -5.48 -5.73 18.33
C CYS A 226 -5.31 -5.98 19.83
N LYS A 227 -5.37 -4.91 20.63
CA LYS A 227 -5.27 -5.00 22.11
C LYS A 227 -6.40 -5.83 22.73
N GLY A 228 -7.57 -5.85 22.08
CA GLY A 228 -8.72 -6.67 22.45
C GLY A 228 -8.60 -8.15 22.05
N GLY A 229 -7.52 -8.50 21.31
CA GLY A 229 -7.30 -9.86 20.84
C GLY A 229 -8.29 -10.33 19.77
N ILE A 230 -8.95 -9.40 19.07
CA ILE A 230 -9.93 -9.69 18.00
C ILE A 230 -9.18 -9.98 16.71
N MET A 231 -8.60 -11.17 16.64
CA MET A 231 -7.78 -11.60 15.51
C MET A 231 -7.98 -13.09 15.22
N ALA A 232 -7.91 -13.45 13.95
CA ALA A 232 -8.08 -14.83 13.47
C ALA A 232 -7.10 -15.83 14.11
N GLY A 233 -5.91 -15.37 14.51
CA GLY A 233 -4.91 -16.17 15.26
C GLY A 233 -5.27 -16.43 16.72
N ASN A 234 -6.35 -15.83 17.25
CA ASN A 234 -6.91 -16.17 18.55
C ASN A 234 -7.91 -17.33 18.39
N PRO A 235 -7.77 -18.44 19.14
CA PRO A 235 -8.71 -19.57 19.05
C PRO A 235 -10.18 -19.18 19.21
N GLN A 236 -10.47 -18.10 19.94
CA GLN A 236 -11.82 -17.57 20.15
C GLN A 236 -12.47 -17.07 18.84
N TRP A 237 -11.66 -16.64 17.87
CA TRP A 237 -12.13 -16.04 16.61
C TRP A 237 -11.75 -16.87 15.38
N CYS A 238 -11.20 -18.07 15.58
CA CYS A 238 -10.92 -19.06 14.56
C CYS A 238 -11.93 -20.19 14.72
N LEU A 239 -13.14 -20.06 14.17
CA LEU A 239 -14.27 -20.95 14.48
C LEU A 239 -14.83 -21.60 13.22
N SER A 240 -15.40 -22.82 13.41
CA SER A 240 -16.22 -23.44 12.39
C SER A 240 -17.51 -22.66 12.14
N THR A 241 -18.15 -22.89 11.00
CA THR A 241 -19.47 -22.31 10.68
C THR A 241 -20.46 -22.49 11.82
N GLU A 242 -20.50 -23.67 12.43
CA GLU A 242 -21.38 -23.96 13.56
C GLU A 242 -20.92 -23.23 14.84
N GLY A 243 -19.63 -23.10 15.05
CA GLY A 243 -19.05 -22.29 16.14
C GLY A 243 -19.49 -20.84 16.05
N TRP A 244 -19.39 -20.23 14.87
CA TRP A 244 -19.87 -18.87 14.63
C TRP A 244 -21.37 -18.70 14.84
N ARG A 245 -22.20 -19.66 14.40
CA ARG A 245 -23.64 -19.60 14.64
C ARG A 245 -23.97 -19.62 16.12
N ARG A 246 -23.31 -20.49 16.91
CA ARG A 246 -23.49 -20.52 18.38
C ARG A 246 -23.05 -19.21 19.02
N GLN A 247 -21.93 -18.65 18.60
CA GLN A 247 -21.41 -17.38 19.13
C GLN A 247 -22.39 -16.22 18.89
N PHE A 248 -22.90 -16.08 17.65
CA PHE A 248 -23.90 -15.06 17.34
C PHE A 248 -25.22 -15.27 18.05
N ALA A 249 -25.72 -16.51 18.16
CA ALA A 249 -26.94 -16.81 18.92
C ALA A 249 -26.77 -16.38 20.39
N GLN A 250 -25.63 -16.69 20.99
CA GLN A 250 -25.34 -16.29 22.37
C GLN A 250 -25.36 -14.76 22.56
N TRP A 251 -24.83 -14.00 21.60
CA TRP A 251 -24.87 -12.53 21.69
C TRP A 251 -26.28 -11.96 21.48
N ILE A 252 -27.10 -12.59 20.63
CA ILE A 252 -28.49 -12.17 20.42
C ILE A 252 -29.34 -12.46 21.66
N ASP A 253 -29.17 -13.63 22.26
CA ASP A 253 -30.01 -14.09 23.38
C ASP A 253 -29.60 -13.43 24.73
N HIS A 254 -28.32 -13.08 24.90
CA HIS A 254 -27.76 -12.57 26.15
C HIS A 254 -27.18 -11.17 25.94
N GLY A 255 -28.03 -10.14 25.91
CA GLY A 255 -27.68 -8.74 25.68
C GLY A 255 -26.83 -8.08 26.78
N SER A 256 -25.64 -8.64 27.10
CA SER A 256 -24.68 -8.03 28.02
C SER A 256 -23.95 -6.84 27.38
N PRO A 257 -23.39 -5.89 28.17
CA PRO A 257 -22.55 -4.82 27.63
C PRO A 257 -21.40 -5.32 26.77
N GLU A 258 -20.84 -6.48 27.10
CA GLU A 258 -19.77 -7.13 26.35
C GLU A 258 -20.27 -7.68 24.99
N ALA A 259 -21.48 -8.26 24.98
CA ALA A 259 -22.14 -8.70 23.75
C ALA A 259 -22.43 -7.50 22.80
N LEU A 260 -22.82 -6.35 23.34
CA LEU A 260 -23.03 -5.13 22.54
C LEU A 260 -21.73 -4.60 21.94
N LEU A 261 -20.61 -4.67 22.66
CA LEU A 261 -19.31 -4.30 22.15
C LEU A 261 -18.91 -5.23 20.99
N HIS A 262 -19.02 -6.55 21.18
CA HIS A 262 -18.75 -7.52 20.13
C HIS A 262 -19.69 -7.36 18.93
N ALA A 263 -20.96 -7.07 19.17
CA ALA A 263 -21.92 -6.81 18.11
C ALA A 263 -21.46 -5.67 17.17
N SER A 264 -20.93 -4.58 17.72
CA SER A 264 -20.45 -3.43 16.93
C SER A 264 -19.23 -3.76 16.03
N ILE A 265 -18.50 -4.83 16.35
CA ILE A 265 -17.31 -5.27 15.61
C ILE A 265 -17.66 -6.41 14.64
N PHE A 266 -18.39 -7.42 15.12
CA PHE A 266 -18.59 -8.67 14.39
C PHE A 266 -19.81 -8.68 13.45
N PHE A 267 -20.82 -7.83 13.66
CA PHE A 267 -21.98 -7.81 12.76
C PHE A 267 -21.68 -7.24 11.38
N ASP A 268 -20.64 -6.46 11.22
CA ASP A 268 -20.20 -5.89 9.95
C ASP A 268 -19.13 -6.73 9.24
N PHE A 269 -19.02 -8.03 9.56
CA PHE A 269 -18.03 -8.88 8.94
C PHE A 269 -18.16 -8.95 7.41
N ARG A 270 -17.03 -9.02 6.72
CA ARG A 270 -16.95 -9.12 5.26
C ARG A 270 -15.94 -10.20 4.85
N PRO A 271 -16.27 -11.07 3.85
CA PRO A 271 -15.27 -11.99 3.30
C PRO A 271 -14.17 -11.20 2.60
N LEU A 272 -12.91 -11.52 2.89
CA LEU A 272 -11.76 -10.88 2.27
C LEU A 272 -10.94 -11.87 1.43
N ALA A 273 -10.72 -13.09 1.92
CA ALA A 273 -9.97 -14.12 1.19
C ALA A 273 -10.50 -15.52 1.51
N GLY A 274 -10.28 -16.48 0.61
CA GLY A 274 -10.77 -17.85 0.74
C GLY A 274 -12.17 -18.06 0.16
N ASP A 275 -12.94 -19.00 0.73
CA ASP A 275 -14.28 -19.33 0.26
C ASP A 275 -15.34 -18.37 0.83
N ALA A 276 -15.67 -17.33 0.07
CA ALA A 276 -16.66 -16.32 0.45
C ALA A 276 -18.04 -16.88 0.75
N ALA A 277 -18.41 -18.06 0.21
CA ALA A 277 -19.71 -18.67 0.46
C ALA A 277 -19.95 -18.95 1.95
N LEU A 278 -18.90 -19.30 2.71
CA LEU A 278 -19.01 -19.52 4.16
C LEU A 278 -19.48 -18.25 4.90
N ALA A 279 -18.94 -17.10 4.54
CA ALA A 279 -19.34 -15.83 5.13
C ALA A 279 -20.74 -15.40 4.70
N LEU A 280 -21.09 -15.57 3.43
CA LEU A 280 -22.41 -15.26 2.90
C LEU A 280 -23.51 -16.13 3.53
N ASP A 281 -23.25 -17.42 3.71
CA ASP A 281 -24.17 -18.35 4.37
C ASP A 281 -24.37 -18.00 5.85
N LEU A 282 -23.28 -17.60 6.54
CA LEU A 282 -23.36 -17.11 7.92
C LEU A 282 -24.19 -15.82 7.98
N ARG A 283 -24.00 -14.88 7.05
CA ARG A 283 -24.77 -13.64 6.96
C ARG A 283 -26.25 -13.92 6.72
N ALA A 284 -26.57 -14.83 5.82
CA ALA A 284 -27.95 -15.23 5.54
C ALA A 284 -28.62 -15.89 6.74
N TRP A 285 -27.88 -16.71 7.48
CA TRP A 285 -28.36 -17.30 8.74
C TRP A 285 -28.63 -16.22 9.80
N LEU A 286 -27.68 -15.29 10.01
CA LEU A 286 -27.78 -14.19 10.98
C LEU A 286 -28.99 -13.30 10.70
N ASN A 287 -29.22 -12.94 9.44
CA ASN A 287 -30.39 -12.14 9.05
C ASN A 287 -31.74 -12.83 9.34
N ARG A 288 -31.76 -14.18 9.35
CA ARG A 288 -32.96 -14.93 9.76
C ARG A 288 -33.09 -14.98 11.28
N ALA A 289 -31.99 -15.23 12.00
CA ALA A 289 -31.99 -15.30 13.47
C ALA A 289 -32.39 -13.99 14.13
N ALA A 290 -31.96 -12.84 13.57
CA ALA A 290 -32.30 -11.52 14.11
C ALA A 290 -33.76 -11.08 13.88
N ARG A 291 -34.56 -11.85 13.10
CA ARG A 291 -35.99 -11.56 12.83
C ARG A 291 -36.94 -12.35 13.72
N ASN A 292 -36.45 -13.33 14.45
CA ASN A 292 -37.22 -14.18 15.35
C ASN A 292 -37.04 -13.75 16.81
#